data_0a784797f8953958bcf67923ac2b716d
#
_entry.id   0a784797f8953958bcf67923ac2b716d
#
_cell.length_a   1.000
_cell.length_b   1.000
_cell.length_c   1.000
_cell.angle_alpha   90.00
_cell.angle_beta   90.00
_cell.angle_gamma   90.00
#
_symmetry.space_group_name_H-M   'P 1'
#
loop_
_entity.id
_entity.type
_entity.pdbx_description
1 polymer ?
#
loop_
_entity_poly.entity_id
_entity_poly.type
_entity_poly.pdbx_seq_one_letter_code
_entity_poly.pdbx_strand_id
1 'polypeptide(L)'
;MSAPVLTRPRCLRSWSVLWSIMVASATIAGGAGRGNSAQDSPNILWFVVEDMSAHFSCYGEKAVETPHVDRLAREGTRFTRAYTTAPVCSPSRSAMITGCYQTRIGAQHHRSGRGSAPIHLPREIVPVPVLFQKAGYYTCNGSGIAETGASNLKRQGLGKTDYNFQWDESAYDASDWSGRTPGQPFFAQVQIHGGKMRGEKTVQRAGLAKQANEETGCATDRSSVSLPPYYPADDEILDDWTAYLDAVRLTDAHVGRVLARLENEQLLENTFIIFMTDHGISHARGKQFLYDEGTHIPLIVRGPNVPRGAVRADLVEHIDMAASSLAAADIKIPSWMQGRDFFASDGVPREAVFAARDRCDETVDRIRSVRTDQWLFIRNEHPARPMLQPNAYKDGKSILQRLRSLHASGSLSPLQEKILFAPQRSKEELYDLKTDPFQLENVASDPKNAEVVQEMRQRLSAWMASCGDDQPESPSQYASDMEVYLQSQKGERREVIENNIQLNTKWRAEGF
;
A
#
# COMPACT_ATOMS: atom_id res chain seq x y z
N MET A 1 -44.65 48.51 -17.40
CA MET A 1 -45.24 49.03 -16.15
C MET A 1 -44.34 48.53 -15.04
N SER A 2 -43.41 49.29 -14.70
CA SER A 2 -43.16 50.19 -13.55
C SER A 2 -42.91 49.44 -12.25
N ALA A 3 -41.68 49.51 -11.85
CA ALA A 3 -41.21 49.25 -10.49
C ALA A 3 -41.80 50.20 -9.45
N PRO A 4 -41.62 49.96 -8.14
CA PRO A 4 -40.77 50.90 -7.44
C PRO A 4 -39.77 50.31 -6.48
N VAL A 5 -38.70 51.03 -6.40
CA VAL A 5 -37.61 51.11 -5.44
C VAL A 5 -38.11 51.56 -4.07
N LEU A 6 -37.62 51.00 -2.98
CA LEU A 6 -37.66 51.65 -1.68
C LEU A 6 -36.35 51.46 -0.90
N THR A 7 -35.95 52.59 -0.35
CA THR A 7 -34.71 53.06 0.22
C THR A 7 -34.46 52.60 1.67
N ARG A 8 -33.17 52.62 2.05
CA ARG A 8 -32.60 52.47 3.40
C ARG A 8 -33.04 53.53 4.40
N PRO A 9 -32.85 53.30 5.72
CA PRO A 9 -31.87 54.19 6.38
C PRO A 9 -30.81 53.52 7.27
N ARG A 10 -29.67 54.21 7.30
CA ARG A 10 -28.54 54.01 8.20
C ARG A 10 -28.89 54.47 9.62
N CYS A 11 -28.36 53.78 10.65
CA CYS A 11 -28.09 54.35 11.98
C CYS A 11 -26.69 53.99 12.43
N LEU A 12 -25.87 55.00 12.49
CA LEU A 12 -24.55 55.02 13.19
C LEU A 12 -24.82 55.13 14.70
N ARG A 13 -24.16 54.30 15.50
CA ARG A 13 -23.85 54.60 16.89
C ARG A 13 -22.38 54.25 17.17
N SER A 14 -21.64 55.32 17.41
CA SER A 14 -20.28 55.36 17.97
C SER A 14 -20.29 54.91 19.43
N TRP A 15 -19.38 54.04 19.80
CA TRP A 15 -19.01 53.79 21.20
C TRP A 15 -17.49 53.85 21.29
N SER A 16 -17.02 54.87 22.00
CA SER A 16 -15.63 55.07 22.44
C SER A 16 -15.38 54.13 23.60
N VAL A 17 -14.31 53.36 23.54
CA VAL A 17 -13.80 52.59 24.69
C VAL A 17 -12.37 52.95 24.95
N LEU A 18 -12.12 53.45 26.18
CA LEU A 18 -10.84 53.83 26.75
C LEU A 18 -9.86 52.67 26.80
N TRP A 19 -8.63 52.94 26.37
CA TRP A 19 -7.47 52.08 26.59
C TRP A 19 -6.90 52.30 27.97
N SER A 20 -6.96 51.27 28.83
CA SER A 20 -6.17 51.18 30.05
C SER A 20 -4.92 50.34 29.78
N ILE A 21 -3.75 50.97 29.86
CA ILE A 21 -2.46 50.30 29.72
C ILE A 21 -2.15 49.62 31.06
N MET A 22 -2.15 48.28 31.10
CA MET A 22 -1.57 47.50 32.19
C MET A 22 -0.18 47.01 31.79
N VAL A 23 0.85 47.53 32.46
CA VAL A 23 2.21 47.02 32.36
C VAL A 23 2.29 45.73 33.18
N ALA A 24 2.42 44.60 32.53
CA ALA A 24 2.69 43.34 33.21
C ALA A 24 4.20 43.05 33.14
N SER A 25 4.82 42.99 34.30
CA SER A 25 6.23 42.60 34.47
C SER A 25 6.43 41.14 34.10
N ALA A 26 7.26 40.88 33.08
CA ALA A 26 7.64 39.53 32.67
C ALA A 26 8.68 38.96 33.66
N THR A 27 8.29 38.03 34.47
CA THR A 27 9.19 37.13 35.19
C THR A 27 9.69 36.06 34.24
N ILE A 28 10.98 36.04 33.96
CA ILE A 28 11.64 34.97 33.20
C ILE A 28 11.68 33.73 34.11
N ALA A 29 10.77 32.81 33.89
CA ALA A 29 10.82 31.45 34.43
C ALA A 29 11.72 30.60 33.53
N GLY A 30 12.79 30.07 34.09
CA GLY A 30 13.75 29.20 33.43
C GLY A 30 13.09 27.95 32.84
N GLY A 31 13.55 27.59 31.66
CA GLY A 31 13.06 26.41 30.94
C GLY A 31 13.35 25.11 31.70
N ALA A 32 12.33 24.59 32.34
CA ALA A 32 12.29 23.20 32.72
C ALA A 32 11.96 22.40 31.45
N GLY A 33 12.86 21.52 31.02
CA GLY A 33 12.63 20.58 29.96
C GLY A 33 11.32 19.82 30.24
N ARG A 34 10.35 19.89 29.32
CA ARG A 34 9.15 19.06 29.35
C ARG A 34 9.59 17.62 29.17
N GLY A 35 9.71 16.87 30.23
CA GLY A 35 9.65 15.43 30.19
C GLY A 35 8.20 15.08 29.76
N ASN A 36 8.00 14.68 28.51
CA ASN A 36 6.72 14.12 28.07
C ASN A 36 6.43 12.93 28.96
N SER A 37 5.36 12.98 29.75
CA SER A 37 4.82 11.80 30.42
C SER A 37 4.24 10.90 29.32
N ALA A 38 4.37 9.57 29.45
CA ALA A 38 3.81 8.59 28.52
C ALA A 38 2.27 8.78 28.30
N GLN A 39 1.63 9.57 29.13
CA GLN A 39 0.20 9.89 29.11
C GLN A 39 -0.18 10.92 28.03
N ASP A 40 0.80 11.67 27.46
CA ASP A 40 0.58 12.67 26.44
C ASP A 40 0.92 12.17 25.02
N SER A 41 1.49 10.97 24.88
CA SER A 41 1.89 10.41 23.59
C SER A 41 0.67 9.85 22.83
N PRO A 42 0.53 10.12 21.51
CA PRO A 42 -0.60 9.60 20.74
C PRO A 42 -0.52 8.08 20.56
N ASN A 43 -1.66 7.44 20.48
CA ASN A 43 -1.72 6.08 19.93
C ASN A 43 -1.36 6.09 18.45
N ILE A 44 -0.82 4.99 17.95
CA ILE A 44 -0.51 4.81 16.53
C ILE A 44 -1.34 3.63 16.02
N LEU A 45 -2.08 3.84 14.92
CA LEU A 45 -2.88 2.81 14.28
C LEU A 45 -2.63 2.77 12.78
N TRP A 46 -2.26 1.61 12.27
CA TRP A 46 -2.11 1.33 10.85
C TRP A 46 -3.26 0.45 10.37
N PHE A 47 -4.07 0.93 9.43
CA PHE A 47 -4.88 0.06 8.60
C PHE A 47 -4.00 -0.47 7.46
N VAL A 48 -3.83 -1.78 7.40
CA VAL A 48 -3.07 -2.45 6.35
C VAL A 48 -4.04 -3.33 5.55
N VAL A 49 -4.44 -2.83 4.39
CA VAL A 49 -5.41 -3.51 3.50
C VAL A 49 -4.67 -4.32 2.45
N GLU A 50 -5.15 -5.51 2.12
CA GLU A 50 -4.50 -6.39 1.14
C GLU A 50 -5.06 -6.19 -0.28
N ASP A 51 -4.15 -6.24 -1.29
CA ASP A 51 -4.46 -6.38 -2.72
C ASP A 51 -5.46 -5.32 -3.24
N MET A 52 -5.31 -4.02 -2.89
CA MET A 52 -6.17 -2.92 -3.36
C MET A 52 -5.35 -1.73 -3.88
N SER A 53 -5.72 -1.22 -5.04
CA SER A 53 -5.25 0.07 -5.54
C SER A 53 -6.10 1.22 -4.98
N ALA A 54 -5.86 2.46 -5.40
CA ALA A 54 -6.53 3.64 -4.88
C ALA A 54 -7.99 3.80 -5.39
N HIS A 55 -8.79 2.73 -5.38
CA HIS A 55 -10.18 2.72 -5.86
C HIS A 55 -11.19 3.02 -4.73
N PHE A 56 -11.00 4.16 -4.07
CA PHE A 56 -11.92 4.71 -3.06
C PHE A 56 -12.55 6.01 -3.56
N SER A 57 -13.74 6.36 -3.10
CA SER A 57 -14.46 7.55 -3.60
C SER A 57 -13.66 8.85 -3.42
N CYS A 58 -12.92 9.02 -2.33
CA CYS A 58 -12.02 10.17 -2.15
C CYS A 58 -10.82 10.19 -3.12
N TYR A 59 -10.52 9.11 -3.81
CA TYR A 59 -9.53 9.03 -4.89
C TYR A 59 -10.15 9.09 -6.29
N GLY A 60 -11.47 9.25 -6.39
CA GLY A 60 -12.17 9.46 -7.66
C GLY A 60 -12.88 8.23 -8.23
N GLU A 61 -12.89 7.09 -7.52
CA GLU A 61 -13.73 5.96 -7.89
C GLU A 61 -15.21 6.35 -7.76
N LYS A 62 -15.99 6.12 -8.83
CA LYS A 62 -17.39 6.58 -8.93
C LYS A 62 -18.40 5.46 -8.73
N ALA A 63 -17.98 4.20 -8.91
CA ALA A 63 -18.87 3.05 -8.81
C ALA A 63 -19.13 2.64 -7.35
N VAL A 64 -18.35 3.18 -6.39
CA VAL A 64 -18.49 2.88 -4.97
C VAL A 64 -18.46 4.15 -4.12
N GLU A 65 -19.18 4.11 -3.01
CA GLU A 65 -19.08 5.10 -1.94
C GLU A 65 -18.31 4.47 -0.77
N THR A 66 -17.35 5.22 -0.22
CA THR A 66 -16.50 4.79 0.89
C THR A 66 -16.50 5.83 2.00
N PRO A 67 -17.66 6.03 2.69
CA PRO A 67 -17.88 7.15 3.60
C PRO A 67 -16.91 7.21 4.77
N HIS A 68 -16.40 6.07 5.25
CA HIS A 68 -15.48 6.02 6.39
C HIS A 68 -14.05 6.36 6.00
N VAL A 69 -13.56 5.88 4.85
CA VAL A 69 -12.26 6.27 4.28
C VAL A 69 -12.30 7.73 3.84
N ASP A 70 -13.42 8.19 3.26
CA ASP A 70 -13.65 9.61 2.91
C ASP A 70 -13.66 10.49 4.16
N ARG A 71 -14.18 9.99 5.28
CA ARG A 71 -14.12 10.68 6.57
C ARG A 71 -12.66 10.85 7.03
N LEU A 72 -11.84 9.81 6.96
CA LEU A 72 -10.40 9.92 7.27
C LEU A 72 -9.74 10.99 6.41
N ALA A 73 -10.07 11.06 5.10
CA ALA A 73 -9.53 12.06 4.19
C ALA A 73 -10.00 13.49 4.54
N ARG A 74 -11.24 13.67 4.96
CA ARG A 74 -11.78 14.99 5.39
C ARG A 74 -11.19 15.43 6.73
N GLU A 75 -10.95 14.51 7.65
CA GLU A 75 -10.42 14.80 8.98
C GLU A 75 -8.89 14.78 9.05
N GLY A 76 -8.22 14.42 7.96
CA GLY A 76 -6.77 14.29 7.87
C GLY A 76 -6.18 14.81 6.57
N THR A 77 -5.04 14.27 6.20
CA THR A 77 -4.31 14.57 4.96
C THR A 77 -4.34 13.36 4.03
N ARG A 78 -4.80 13.56 2.79
CA ARG A 78 -4.80 12.56 1.72
C ARG A 78 -3.63 12.79 0.76
N PHE A 79 -2.82 11.76 0.54
CA PHE A 79 -1.73 11.77 -0.44
C PHE A 79 -2.23 11.18 -1.75
N THR A 80 -2.09 11.93 -2.84
CA THR A 80 -2.56 11.49 -4.17
C THR A 80 -1.52 10.71 -4.96
N ARG A 81 -0.26 10.70 -4.50
CA ARG A 81 0.87 10.05 -5.17
C ARG A 81 1.71 9.26 -4.17
N ALA A 82 1.08 8.24 -3.58
CA ALA A 82 1.73 7.31 -2.68
C ALA A 82 1.99 5.97 -3.39
N TYR A 83 3.19 5.42 -3.20
CA TYR A 83 3.62 4.22 -3.92
C TYR A 83 4.22 3.18 -2.96
N THR A 84 3.90 1.90 -3.22
CA THR A 84 4.61 0.80 -2.57
C THR A 84 5.97 0.58 -3.24
N THR A 85 6.98 0.22 -2.45
CA THR A 85 8.32 -0.11 -2.97
C THR A 85 8.39 -1.53 -3.57
N ALA A 86 7.37 -2.36 -3.30
CA ALA A 86 7.24 -3.70 -3.88
C ALA A 86 5.76 -4.07 -4.07
N PRO A 87 5.28 -4.37 -5.29
CA PRO A 87 3.89 -4.75 -5.53
C PRO A 87 3.62 -6.23 -5.22
N VAL A 88 4.12 -6.73 -4.10
CA VAL A 88 3.98 -8.13 -3.64
C VAL A 88 3.94 -8.15 -2.11
N CYS A 89 3.04 -8.95 -1.51
CA CYS A 89 2.72 -8.92 -0.07
C CYS A 89 3.95 -8.94 0.84
N SER A 90 4.74 -10.03 0.84
CA SER A 90 5.80 -10.20 1.84
C SER A 90 6.98 -9.23 1.66
N PRO A 91 7.45 -8.88 0.45
CA PRO A 91 8.42 -7.81 0.27
C PRO A 91 7.91 -6.44 0.74
N SER A 92 6.67 -6.08 0.36
CA SER A 92 6.05 -4.83 0.80
C SER A 92 5.95 -4.75 2.33
N ARG A 93 5.44 -5.82 2.97
CA ARG A 93 5.28 -5.89 4.42
C ARG A 93 6.60 -5.87 5.16
N SER A 94 7.64 -6.50 4.60
CA SER A 94 9.00 -6.47 5.15
C SER A 94 9.61 -5.06 5.09
N ALA A 95 9.40 -4.36 3.97
CA ALA A 95 9.83 -2.98 3.81
C ALA A 95 9.08 -2.03 4.76
N MET A 96 7.76 -2.13 4.81
CA MET A 96 6.89 -1.33 5.65
C MET A 96 7.26 -1.42 7.14
N ILE A 97 7.44 -2.65 7.65
CA ILE A 97 7.66 -2.87 9.08
C ILE A 97 9.06 -2.49 9.55
N THR A 98 10.00 -2.32 8.63
CA THR A 98 11.36 -1.86 8.91
C THR A 98 11.59 -0.41 8.53
N GLY A 99 10.73 0.19 7.70
CA GLY A 99 10.98 1.51 7.12
C GLY A 99 12.18 1.54 6.16
N CYS A 100 12.55 0.37 5.61
CA CYS A 100 13.66 0.22 4.67
C CYS A 100 13.18 -0.43 3.38
N TYR A 101 13.85 -0.16 2.25
CA TYR A 101 13.59 -0.91 1.04
C TYR A 101 13.86 -2.40 1.26
N GLN A 102 12.98 -3.25 0.72
CA GLN A 102 13.10 -4.71 0.80
C GLN A 102 14.40 -5.24 0.22
N THR A 103 14.98 -4.57 -0.78
CA THR A 103 16.26 -4.91 -1.40
C THR A 103 17.43 -4.70 -0.44
N ARG A 104 17.41 -3.66 0.39
CA ARG A 104 18.43 -3.39 1.39
C ARG A 104 18.50 -4.45 2.49
N ILE A 105 17.37 -5.06 2.82
CA ILE A 105 17.26 -6.04 3.90
C ILE A 105 17.20 -7.49 3.40
N GLY A 106 17.47 -7.73 2.10
CA GLY A 106 17.46 -9.07 1.51
C GLY A 106 16.06 -9.70 1.41
N ALA A 107 14.99 -8.93 1.58
CA ALA A 107 13.60 -9.41 1.70
C ALA A 107 12.76 -9.24 0.42
N GLN A 108 13.41 -9.13 -0.76
CA GLN A 108 12.76 -8.79 -2.03
C GLN A 108 12.02 -9.94 -2.71
N HIS A 109 12.30 -11.20 -2.36
CA HIS A 109 11.65 -12.36 -2.97
C HIS A 109 10.42 -12.78 -2.17
N HIS A 110 9.29 -13.05 -2.84
CA HIS A 110 8.05 -13.40 -2.15
C HIS A 110 8.21 -14.69 -1.34
N ARG A 111 7.87 -14.61 -0.04
CA ARG A 111 7.92 -15.73 0.93
C ARG A 111 9.29 -16.41 1.02
N SER A 112 10.34 -15.63 0.89
CA SER A 112 11.72 -16.09 1.01
C SER A 112 12.16 -16.21 2.47
N GLY A 113 13.24 -16.98 2.70
CA GLY A 113 13.85 -17.13 4.03
C GLY A 113 13.10 -18.04 4.99
N ARG A 114 12.18 -18.87 4.51
CA ARG A 114 11.36 -19.78 5.34
C ARG A 114 11.89 -21.22 5.38
N GLY A 115 12.85 -21.53 4.56
CA GLY A 115 13.48 -22.85 4.45
C GLY A 115 14.85 -22.91 5.12
N SER A 116 15.73 -23.74 4.54
CA SER A 116 17.11 -23.97 5.03
C SER A 116 18.04 -22.75 4.87
N ALA A 117 17.61 -21.72 4.12
CA ALA A 117 18.34 -20.46 3.93
C ALA A 117 17.54 -19.28 4.57
N PRO A 118 17.58 -19.11 5.90
CA PRO A 118 16.86 -18.04 6.58
C PRO A 118 17.46 -16.68 6.26
N ILE A 119 16.62 -15.65 6.22
CA ILE A 119 17.02 -14.25 6.07
C ILE A 119 17.04 -13.60 7.45
N HIS A 120 18.13 -12.94 7.78
CA HIS A 120 18.27 -12.15 9.01
C HIS A 120 18.43 -10.68 8.66
N LEU A 121 17.76 -9.83 9.41
CA LEU A 121 17.95 -8.38 9.27
C LEU A 121 19.42 -8.00 9.62
N PRO A 122 19.99 -6.97 8.95
CA PRO A 122 21.19 -6.33 9.44
C PRO A 122 21.06 -5.98 10.94
N ARG A 123 22.15 -6.15 11.70
CA ARG A 123 22.13 -6.08 13.17
C ARG A 123 21.52 -4.81 13.74
N GLU A 124 21.70 -3.70 13.06
CA GLU A 124 21.17 -2.38 13.45
C GLU A 124 19.68 -2.21 13.14
N ILE A 125 19.12 -2.97 12.19
CA ILE A 125 17.74 -2.83 11.74
C ILE A 125 16.80 -3.69 12.58
N VAL A 126 15.81 -3.07 13.17
CA VAL A 126 14.79 -3.76 13.96
C VAL A 126 13.38 -3.39 13.47
N PRO A 127 12.40 -4.28 13.58
CA PRO A 127 11.01 -3.96 13.24
C PRO A 127 10.45 -2.82 14.08
N VAL A 128 9.62 -1.99 13.46
CA VAL A 128 9.00 -0.80 14.09
C VAL A 128 8.29 -1.10 15.43
N PRO A 129 7.53 -2.21 15.60
CA PRO A 129 6.91 -2.52 16.89
C PRO A 129 7.91 -2.61 18.03
N VAL A 130 9.11 -3.14 17.79
CA VAL A 130 10.18 -3.21 18.81
C VAL A 130 10.64 -1.82 19.25
N LEU A 131 10.65 -0.84 18.34
CA LEU A 131 10.98 0.56 18.67
C LEU A 131 9.89 1.16 19.56
N PHE A 132 8.63 0.88 19.25
CA PHE A 132 7.49 1.32 20.06
C PHE A 132 7.47 0.67 21.45
N GLN A 133 7.74 -0.64 21.57
CA GLN A 133 7.86 -1.32 22.87
C GLN A 133 8.96 -0.69 23.73
N LYS A 134 10.14 -0.41 23.14
CA LYS A 134 11.23 0.28 23.86
C LYS A 134 10.84 1.68 24.36
N ALA A 135 9.88 2.31 23.71
CA ALA A 135 9.31 3.60 24.11
C ALA A 135 8.11 3.47 25.08
N GLY A 136 7.78 2.25 25.54
CA GLY A 136 6.71 2.00 26.51
C GLY A 136 5.32 1.80 25.91
N TYR A 137 5.19 1.72 24.59
CA TYR A 137 3.94 1.44 23.91
C TYR A 137 3.54 -0.03 24.05
N TYR A 138 2.25 -0.28 24.19
CA TYR A 138 1.67 -1.61 24.00
C TYR A 138 1.54 -1.89 22.51
N THR A 139 2.07 -3.01 22.02
CA THR A 139 2.10 -3.31 20.59
C THR A 139 1.14 -4.43 20.23
N CYS A 140 0.35 -4.25 19.17
CA CYS A 140 -0.58 -5.28 18.73
C CYS A 140 -0.70 -5.35 17.20
N ASN A 141 -1.07 -6.54 16.73
CA ASN A 141 -1.33 -6.81 15.31
C ASN A 141 -2.55 -7.73 15.21
N GLY A 142 -3.70 -7.16 14.84
CA GLY A 142 -4.98 -7.85 14.75
C GLY A 142 -5.47 -8.10 13.35
N SER A 143 -6.39 -9.05 13.16
CA SER A 143 -7.04 -9.36 11.89
C SER A 143 -8.27 -8.50 11.58
N GLY A 144 -8.41 -7.35 12.24
CA GLY A 144 -9.19 -6.21 11.78
C GLY A 144 -10.65 -6.16 12.11
N ILE A 145 -11.23 -7.05 12.88
CA ILE A 145 -12.61 -6.87 13.34
C ILE A 145 -12.61 -6.70 14.85
N ALA A 146 -12.62 -5.44 15.28
CA ALA A 146 -13.00 -5.11 16.63
C ALA A 146 -14.52 -5.20 16.74
N GLU A 147 -15.02 -6.34 17.14
CA GLU A 147 -16.42 -6.42 17.57
C GLU A 147 -16.60 -5.57 18.84
N THR A 148 -17.64 -4.75 18.85
CA THR A 148 -18.06 -4.01 20.02
C THR A 148 -18.33 -4.98 21.17
N GLY A 149 -17.65 -4.79 22.29
CA GLY A 149 -17.74 -5.70 23.42
C GLY A 149 -16.54 -6.64 23.57
N ALA A 150 -15.42 -6.21 23.15
CA ALA A 150 -14.13 -6.89 23.01
C ALA A 150 -13.50 -7.49 24.28
N SER A 151 -14.20 -7.59 25.40
CA SER A 151 -13.80 -8.44 26.54
C SER A 151 -13.56 -9.90 26.15
N ASN A 152 -13.96 -10.30 24.92
CA ASN A 152 -13.84 -11.64 24.35
C ASN A 152 -12.86 -11.74 23.18
N LEU A 153 -12.07 -10.73 22.85
CA LEU A 153 -10.95 -10.88 21.94
C LEU A 153 -9.91 -11.82 22.56
N LYS A 154 -10.28 -13.09 22.62
CA LYS A 154 -9.33 -14.15 22.86
C LYS A 154 -8.26 -14.00 21.79
N ARG A 155 -7.01 -13.93 22.21
CA ARG A 155 -5.84 -13.95 21.34
C ARG A 155 -5.96 -15.13 20.37
N GLN A 156 -6.55 -14.90 19.21
CA GLN A 156 -6.66 -15.88 18.12
C GLN A 156 -5.46 -15.73 17.19
N GLY A 157 -4.25 -15.71 17.73
CA GLY A 157 -3.03 -15.49 16.93
C GLY A 157 -2.88 -14.03 16.45
N LEU A 158 -1.74 -13.72 15.92
CA LEU A 158 -1.47 -12.41 15.32
C LEU A 158 -2.16 -12.28 13.96
N GLY A 159 -2.51 -11.06 13.59
CA GLY A 159 -2.88 -10.71 12.23
C GLY A 159 -1.73 -10.99 11.26
N LYS A 160 -2.02 -10.91 9.95
CA LYS A 160 -1.03 -11.23 8.91
C LYS A 160 0.23 -10.36 9.04
N THR A 161 1.38 -10.99 9.18
CA THR A 161 2.71 -10.37 9.16
C THR A 161 3.40 -10.58 7.82
N ASP A 162 3.57 -11.83 7.39
CA ASP A 162 4.15 -12.27 6.10
C ASP A 162 5.57 -11.70 5.84
N TYR A 163 6.37 -11.47 6.92
CA TYR A 163 7.73 -10.93 6.78
C TYR A 163 8.69 -11.98 6.20
N ASN A 164 9.65 -11.54 5.39
CA ASN A 164 10.64 -12.37 4.71
C ASN A 164 11.96 -12.52 5.49
N PHE A 165 11.96 -12.23 6.77
CA PHE A 165 13.12 -12.37 7.64
C PHE A 165 12.73 -13.05 8.94
N GLN A 166 13.71 -13.58 9.65
CA GLN A 166 13.50 -14.15 10.98
C GLN A 166 13.19 -13.03 11.97
N TRP A 167 12.08 -13.15 12.69
CA TRP A 167 11.59 -12.18 13.66
C TRP A 167 10.95 -12.91 14.83
N ASP A 168 10.89 -12.24 15.99
CA ASP A 168 10.28 -12.78 17.20
C ASP A 168 8.85 -12.26 17.36
N GLU A 169 7.91 -13.16 17.59
CA GLU A 169 6.50 -12.81 17.83
C GLU A 169 6.30 -11.92 19.06
N SER A 170 7.27 -11.89 20.00
CA SER A 170 7.29 -10.97 21.15
C SER A 170 7.39 -9.49 20.74
N ALA A 171 7.68 -9.18 19.46
CA ALA A 171 7.54 -7.83 18.91
C ALA A 171 6.10 -7.28 19.01
N TYR A 172 5.12 -8.16 19.25
CA TYR A 172 3.73 -7.81 19.52
C TYR A 172 3.28 -8.40 20.85
N ASP A 173 2.77 -7.57 21.75
CA ASP A 173 2.22 -7.99 23.03
C ASP A 173 0.92 -8.80 22.86
N ALA A 174 0.10 -8.46 21.86
CA ALA A 174 -1.15 -9.16 21.57
C ALA A 174 -1.67 -8.94 20.16
N SER A 175 -2.88 -9.45 19.88
CA SER A 175 -3.63 -9.18 18.65
C SER A 175 -4.55 -7.95 18.76
N ASP A 176 -4.71 -7.36 19.94
CA ASP A 176 -5.62 -6.24 20.20
C ASP A 176 -5.10 -5.31 21.29
N TRP A 177 -5.44 -4.02 21.23
CA TRP A 177 -4.98 -3.01 22.19
C TRP A 177 -5.70 -3.02 23.53
N SER A 178 -6.76 -3.82 23.75
CA SER A 178 -7.49 -3.88 25.02
C SER A 178 -6.67 -4.48 26.16
N GLY A 179 -5.55 -5.19 25.86
CA GLY A 179 -4.64 -5.74 26.87
C GLY A 179 -3.70 -4.72 27.52
N ARG A 180 -3.66 -3.46 27.04
CA ARG A 180 -2.80 -2.41 27.59
C ARG A 180 -3.21 -1.98 29.00
N THR A 181 -2.28 -1.43 29.75
CA THR A 181 -2.61 -0.78 31.01
C THR A 181 -3.35 0.55 30.79
N PRO A 182 -4.20 1.01 31.76
CA PRO A 182 -4.86 2.31 31.62
C PRO A 182 -3.85 3.45 31.41
N GLY A 183 -4.10 4.28 30.37
CA GLY A 183 -3.22 5.39 29.98
C GLY A 183 -1.99 5.00 29.18
N GLN A 184 -1.71 3.72 28.99
CA GLN A 184 -0.61 3.27 28.13
C GLN A 184 -0.94 3.50 26.65
N PRO A 185 -0.09 4.22 25.87
CA PRO A 185 -0.28 4.35 24.45
C PRO A 185 -0.06 3.01 23.73
N PHE A 186 -0.67 2.83 22.57
CA PHE A 186 -0.49 1.62 21.76
C PHE A 186 0.01 1.92 20.34
N PHE A 187 0.75 0.95 19.80
CA PHE A 187 0.99 0.78 18.38
C PHE A 187 0.18 -0.41 17.89
N ALA A 188 -0.77 -0.19 16.97
CA ALA A 188 -1.64 -1.21 16.46
C ALA A 188 -1.58 -1.32 14.94
N GLN A 189 -1.47 -2.55 14.42
CA GLN A 189 -1.78 -2.87 13.03
C GLN A 189 -3.14 -3.55 12.96
N VAL A 190 -4.01 -3.02 12.11
CA VAL A 190 -5.32 -3.61 11.78
C VAL A 190 -5.23 -4.17 10.36
N GLN A 191 -5.20 -5.50 10.26
CA GLN A 191 -5.10 -6.23 9.00
C GLN A 191 -6.48 -6.42 8.38
N ILE A 192 -6.69 -5.99 7.14
CA ILE A 192 -7.96 -6.12 6.41
C ILE A 192 -7.72 -6.93 5.13
N HIS A 193 -8.56 -7.93 4.89
CA HIS A 193 -8.42 -8.82 3.72
C HIS A 193 -8.54 -8.12 2.37
N GLY A 194 -9.24 -6.99 2.31
CA GLY A 194 -9.28 -6.14 1.14
C GLY A 194 -9.69 -6.87 -0.14
N GLY A 195 -8.95 -6.67 -1.21
CA GLY A 195 -9.21 -7.25 -2.52
C GLY A 195 -9.17 -8.78 -2.59
N LYS A 196 -8.66 -9.44 -1.56
CA LYS A 196 -8.71 -10.91 -1.47
C LYS A 196 -10.10 -11.47 -1.19
N MET A 197 -11.03 -10.64 -0.73
CA MET A 197 -12.40 -11.05 -0.47
C MET A 197 -13.21 -11.32 -1.74
N ARG A 198 -12.80 -10.82 -2.90
CA ARG A 198 -13.60 -10.80 -4.14
C ARG A 198 -14.08 -12.18 -4.64
N GLY A 199 -13.42 -13.27 -4.24
CA GLY A 199 -13.77 -14.63 -4.69
C GLY A 199 -13.39 -14.92 -6.16
N GLU A 200 -13.18 -16.21 -6.47
CA GLU A 200 -12.77 -16.66 -7.81
C GLU A 200 -13.92 -17.33 -8.59
N LYS A 201 -15.01 -17.67 -7.90
CA LYS A 201 -16.16 -18.37 -8.49
C LYS A 201 -17.40 -17.50 -8.42
N THR A 202 -18.29 -17.64 -9.39
CA THR A 202 -19.58 -16.90 -9.45
C THR A 202 -20.36 -16.97 -8.14
N VAL A 203 -20.43 -18.13 -7.50
CA VAL A 203 -21.10 -18.32 -6.20
C VAL A 203 -20.42 -17.48 -5.09
N GLN A 204 -19.09 -17.39 -5.08
CA GLN A 204 -18.36 -16.60 -4.09
C GLN A 204 -18.60 -15.11 -4.31
N ARG A 205 -18.59 -14.63 -5.56
CA ARG A 205 -18.89 -13.24 -5.92
C ARG A 205 -20.32 -12.86 -5.56
N ALA A 206 -21.31 -13.73 -5.83
CA ALA A 206 -22.69 -13.52 -5.42
C ALA A 206 -22.84 -13.45 -3.89
N GLY A 207 -22.10 -14.29 -3.16
CA GLY A 207 -22.03 -14.24 -1.69
C GLY A 207 -21.45 -12.92 -1.19
N LEU A 208 -20.39 -12.43 -1.84
CA LEU A 208 -19.76 -11.14 -1.50
C LEU A 208 -20.69 -9.95 -1.77
N ALA A 209 -21.36 -9.94 -2.93
CA ALA A 209 -22.35 -8.90 -3.27
C ALA A 209 -23.51 -8.88 -2.25
N LYS A 210 -23.99 -10.06 -1.83
CA LYS A 210 -24.99 -10.16 -0.75
C LYS A 210 -24.48 -9.57 0.54
N GLN A 211 -23.25 -9.91 0.97
CA GLN A 211 -22.63 -9.37 2.16
C GLN A 211 -22.44 -7.85 2.07
N ALA A 212 -21.97 -7.32 0.93
CA ALA A 212 -21.84 -5.91 0.69
C ALA A 212 -23.19 -5.19 0.85
N ASN A 213 -24.26 -5.74 0.26
CA ASN A 213 -25.62 -5.20 0.40
C ASN A 213 -26.11 -5.23 1.85
N GLU A 214 -25.85 -6.29 2.60
CA GLU A 214 -26.26 -6.42 4.01
C GLU A 214 -25.50 -5.46 4.91
N GLU A 215 -24.20 -5.27 4.71
CA GLU A 215 -23.35 -4.45 5.59
C GLU A 215 -23.33 -2.96 5.21
N THR A 216 -23.54 -2.62 3.93
CA THR A 216 -23.41 -1.23 3.44
C THR A 216 -24.67 -0.67 2.80
N GLY A 217 -25.75 -1.46 2.75
CA GLY A 217 -27.04 -1.08 2.18
C GLY A 217 -27.15 -1.24 0.66
N CYS A 218 -26.04 -1.51 -0.06
CA CYS A 218 -26.06 -1.79 -1.49
C CYS A 218 -24.83 -2.60 -1.92
N ALA A 219 -24.98 -3.43 -2.93
CA ALA A 219 -23.87 -3.97 -3.71
C ALA A 219 -23.50 -3.01 -4.84
N THR A 220 -22.34 -3.21 -5.45
CA THR A 220 -21.87 -2.40 -6.57
C THR A 220 -22.74 -2.62 -7.81
N ASP A 221 -23.23 -1.53 -8.40
CA ASP A 221 -23.94 -1.60 -9.68
C ASP A 221 -22.93 -1.87 -10.81
N ARG A 222 -23.04 -3.07 -11.39
CA ARG A 222 -22.21 -3.52 -12.49
C ARG A 222 -22.16 -2.56 -13.67
N SER A 223 -23.28 -1.86 -13.94
CA SER A 223 -23.37 -0.90 -15.05
C SER A 223 -22.57 0.39 -14.84
N SER A 224 -22.22 0.69 -13.59
CA SER A 224 -21.38 1.84 -13.23
C SER A 224 -19.88 1.57 -13.30
N VAL A 225 -19.48 0.30 -13.45
CA VAL A 225 -18.06 -0.11 -13.43
C VAL A 225 -17.37 0.23 -14.75
N SER A 226 -16.26 0.95 -14.66
CA SER A 226 -15.40 1.28 -15.80
C SER A 226 -14.09 0.50 -15.72
N LEU A 227 -13.79 -0.29 -16.76
CA LEU A 227 -12.54 -1.03 -16.84
C LEU A 227 -11.41 -0.16 -17.39
N PRO A 228 -10.16 -0.32 -16.92
CA PRO A 228 -9.00 0.22 -17.61
C PRO A 228 -8.93 -0.22 -19.07
N PRO A 229 -8.39 0.59 -20.01
CA PRO A 229 -8.47 0.34 -21.46
C PRO A 229 -7.73 -0.91 -21.95
N TYR A 230 -6.85 -1.45 -21.13
CA TYR A 230 -6.15 -2.71 -21.42
C TYR A 230 -6.91 -3.98 -21.01
N TYR A 231 -8.11 -3.84 -20.44
CA TYR A 231 -9.01 -4.97 -20.26
C TYR A 231 -10.07 -4.99 -21.36
N PRO A 232 -10.42 -6.14 -21.92
CA PRO A 232 -11.52 -6.25 -22.86
C PRO A 232 -12.87 -6.02 -22.16
N ALA A 233 -13.84 -5.51 -22.91
CA ALA A 233 -15.22 -5.41 -22.47
C ALA A 233 -15.85 -6.82 -22.49
N ASP A 234 -15.60 -7.60 -21.44
CA ASP A 234 -16.00 -8.99 -21.29
C ASP A 234 -16.75 -9.18 -19.97
N ASP A 235 -17.82 -9.95 -19.99
CA ASP A 235 -18.72 -10.13 -18.85
C ASP A 235 -18.02 -10.71 -17.62
N GLU A 236 -17.15 -11.71 -17.79
CA GLU A 236 -16.43 -12.35 -16.69
C GLU A 236 -15.42 -11.38 -16.04
N ILE A 237 -14.77 -10.56 -16.87
CA ILE A 237 -13.83 -9.53 -16.39
C ILE A 237 -14.56 -8.43 -15.65
N LEU A 238 -15.71 -8.01 -16.16
CA LEU A 238 -16.55 -7.00 -15.51
C LEU A 238 -17.13 -7.50 -14.19
N ASP A 239 -17.53 -8.78 -14.13
CA ASP A 239 -18.01 -9.41 -12.89
C ASP A 239 -16.91 -9.52 -11.83
N ASP A 240 -15.66 -9.81 -12.23
CA ASP A 240 -14.51 -9.82 -11.31
C ASP A 240 -14.23 -8.44 -10.74
N TRP A 241 -14.28 -7.38 -11.59
CA TRP A 241 -14.13 -5.99 -11.15
C TRP A 241 -15.27 -5.54 -10.24
N THR A 242 -16.50 -5.89 -10.54
CA THR A 242 -17.68 -5.61 -9.70
C THR A 242 -17.49 -6.21 -8.30
N ALA A 243 -17.09 -7.48 -8.24
CA ALA A 243 -16.82 -8.15 -6.96
C ALA A 243 -15.62 -7.52 -6.21
N TYR A 244 -14.60 -7.03 -6.93
CA TYR A 244 -13.52 -6.27 -6.30
C TYR A 244 -14.03 -4.97 -5.68
N LEU A 245 -14.92 -4.25 -6.34
CA LEU A 245 -15.51 -3.02 -5.80
C LEU A 245 -16.45 -3.29 -4.61
N ASP A 246 -17.14 -4.44 -4.59
CA ASP A 246 -17.85 -4.89 -3.38
C ASP A 246 -16.88 -5.14 -2.21
N ALA A 247 -15.69 -5.69 -2.48
CA ALA A 247 -14.65 -5.81 -1.45
C ALA A 247 -14.12 -4.46 -0.97
N VAL A 248 -14.10 -3.42 -1.82
CA VAL A 248 -13.80 -2.03 -1.42
C VAL A 248 -14.85 -1.51 -0.43
N ARG A 249 -16.15 -1.70 -0.71
CA ARG A 249 -17.25 -1.33 0.20
C ARG A 249 -17.12 -1.99 1.56
N LEU A 250 -16.87 -3.29 1.59
CA LEU A 250 -16.68 -4.05 2.83
C LEU A 250 -15.43 -3.61 3.59
N THR A 251 -14.36 -3.24 2.88
CA THR A 251 -13.16 -2.66 3.48
C THR A 251 -13.48 -1.35 4.19
N ASP A 252 -14.24 -0.47 3.54
CA ASP A 252 -14.72 0.79 4.14
C ASP A 252 -15.56 0.54 5.40
N ALA A 253 -16.49 -0.41 5.35
CA ALA A 253 -17.30 -0.79 6.51
C ALA A 253 -16.43 -1.31 7.67
N HIS A 254 -15.36 -2.08 7.38
CA HIS A 254 -14.40 -2.51 8.40
C HIS A 254 -13.67 -1.32 9.04
N VAL A 255 -13.22 -0.36 8.25
CA VAL A 255 -12.62 0.89 8.75
C VAL A 255 -13.61 1.61 9.66
N GLY A 256 -14.88 1.73 9.24
CA GLY A 256 -15.93 2.35 10.02
C GLY A 256 -16.13 1.72 11.41
N ARG A 257 -16.14 0.39 11.50
CA ARG A 257 -16.24 -0.32 12.78
C ARG A 257 -15.08 -0.02 13.73
N VAL A 258 -13.86 0.03 13.21
CA VAL A 258 -12.67 0.35 14.02
C VAL A 258 -12.70 1.81 14.48
N LEU A 259 -13.10 2.74 13.62
CA LEU A 259 -13.25 4.16 14.00
C LEU A 259 -14.32 4.34 15.08
N ALA A 260 -15.48 3.70 14.94
CA ALA A 260 -16.55 3.72 15.94
C ALA A 260 -16.07 3.16 17.29
N ARG A 261 -15.26 2.10 17.29
CA ARG A 261 -14.65 1.58 18.51
C ARG A 261 -13.70 2.59 19.17
N LEU A 262 -12.82 3.24 18.40
CA LEU A 262 -11.93 4.28 18.92
C LEU A 262 -12.72 5.46 19.52
N GLU A 263 -13.86 5.83 18.91
CA GLU A 263 -14.76 6.85 19.46
C GLU A 263 -15.40 6.42 20.77
N ASN A 264 -15.96 5.21 20.81
CA ASN A 264 -16.60 4.66 22.02
C ASN A 264 -15.62 4.53 23.19
N GLU A 265 -14.35 4.22 22.91
CA GLU A 265 -13.26 4.15 23.89
C GLU A 265 -12.63 5.53 24.16
N GLN A 266 -13.10 6.63 23.54
CA GLN A 266 -12.56 8.00 23.64
C GLN A 266 -11.09 8.11 23.25
N LEU A 267 -10.64 7.29 22.30
CA LEU A 267 -9.25 7.22 21.83
C LEU A 267 -9.02 7.92 20.50
N LEU A 268 -10.09 8.16 19.72
CA LEU A 268 -9.97 8.60 18.32
C LEU A 268 -9.16 9.90 18.17
N GLU A 269 -9.42 10.90 19.03
CA GLU A 269 -8.77 12.21 18.92
C GLU A 269 -7.28 12.17 19.29
N ASN A 270 -6.86 11.22 20.13
CA ASN A 270 -5.45 11.00 20.46
C ASN A 270 -4.84 9.80 19.71
N THR A 271 -5.36 9.45 18.53
CA THR A 271 -4.80 8.38 17.71
C THR A 271 -4.32 8.91 16.37
N PHE A 272 -3.04 8.69 16.07
CA PHE A 272 -2.44 8.93 14.75
C PHE A 272 -2.71 7.70 13.88
N ILE A 273 -3.58 7.87 12.89
CA ILE A 273 -4.09 6.80 12.03
C ILE A 273 -3.46 6.92 10.66
N ILE A 274 -2.89 5.84 10.13
CA ILE A 274 -2.50 5.69 8.74
C ILE A 274 -3.40 4.64 8.09
N PHE A 275 -4.09 5.02 7.01
CA PHE A 275 -4.82 4.13 6.14
C PHE A 275 -4.03 3.92 4.86
N MET A 276 -3.69 2.66 4.54
CA MET A 276 -3.01 2.29 3.31
C MET A 276 -3.29 0.85 2.89
N THR A 277 -2.87 0.50 1.67
CA THR A 277 -2.86 -0.88 1.18
C THR A 277 -1.42 -1.38 1.03
N ASP A 278 -1.20 -2.70 1.17
CA ASP A 278 0.15 -3.27 1.09
C ASP A 278 0.72 -3.19 -0.35
N HIS A 279 -0.11 -3.26 -1.35
CA HIS A 279 0.17 -3.01 -2.78
C HIS A 279 -1.16 -2.96 -3.54
N GLY A 280 -1.09 -2.72 -4.85
CA GLY A 280 -2.26 -2.63 -5.71
C GLY A 280 -2.99 -3.95 -5.94
N ILE A 281 -4.09 -3.87 -6.67
CA ILE A 281 -5.01 -4.96 -7.01
C ILE A 281 -4.29 -6.16 -7.65
N SER A 282 -4.76 -7.39 -7.38
CA SER A 282 -4.14 -8.62 -7.91
C SER A 282 -4.64 -9.03 -9.31
N HIS A 283 -4.93 -8.05 -10.17
CA HIS A 283 -5.29 -8.24 -11.58
C HIS A 283 -4.04 -8.37 -12.49
N ALA A 284 -4.25 -8.39 -13.83
CA ALA A 284 -3.19 -8.75 -14.78
C ALA A 284 -1.97 -7.83 -14.72
N ARG A 285 -2.16 -6.51 -14.63
CA ARG A 285 -1.09 -5.51 -14.55
C ARG A 285 -0.82 -4.98 -13.14
N GLY A 286 -1.61 -5.38 -12.15
CA GLY A 286 -1.51 -4.94 -10.77
C GLY A 286 -0.38 -5.64 -10.01
N LYS A 287 -0.73 -6.35 -8.94
CA LYS A 287 0.24 -7.14 -8.14
C LYS A 287 1.26 -7.87 -9.01
N GLN A 288 2.53 -7.82 -8.66
CA GLN A 288 3.71 -8.32 -9.37
C GLN A 288 4.25 -7.40 -10.48
N PHE A 289 3.59 -6.28 -10.81
CA PHE A 289 4.05 -5.36 -11.86
C PHE A 289 4.26 -3.95 -11.31
N LEU A 290 5.18 -3.21 -11.95
CA LEU A 290 5.60 -1.88 -11.49
C LEU A 290 4.83 -0.74 -12.17
N TYR A 291 3.70 -1.05 -12.79
CA TYR A 291 2.74 -0.05 -13.27
C TYR A 291 1.89 0.50 -12.11
N ASP A 292 1.18 1.58 -12.34
CA ASP A 292 0.35 2.23 -11.31
C ASP A 292 -0.67 1.29 -10.70
N GLU A 293 -1.29 0.39 -11.50
CA GLU A 293 -2.23 -0.60 -10.97
C GLU A 293 -1.64 -1.45 -9.84
N GLY A 294 -0.30 -1.71 -9.88
CA GLY A 294 0.40 -2.49 -8.87
C GLY A 294 1.04 -1.68 -7.76
N THR A 295 1.51 -0.48 -8.07
CA THR A 295 2.35 0.31 -7.14
C THR A 295 1.65 1.52 -6.52
N HIS A 296 0.68 2.14 -7.20
CA HIS A 296 -0.06 3.28 -6.68
C HIS A 296 -1.09 2.84 -5.64
N ILE A 297 -0.88 3.26 -4.40
CA ILE A 297 -1.71 2.88 -3.26
C ILE A 297 -2.42 4.11 -2.67
N PRO A 298 -3.59 3.93 -2.02
CA PRO A 298 -4.16 4.98 -1.20
C PRO A 298 -3.28 5.19 0.03
N LEU A 299 -3.13 6.43 0.45
CA LEU A 299 -2.48 6.81 1.71
C LEU A 299 -3.19 8.01 2.31
N ILE A 300 -3.76 7.82 3.49
CA ILE A 300 -4.43 8.86 4.26
C ILE A 300 -3.89 8.84 5.68
N VAL A 301 -3.58 10.01 6.22
CA VAL A 301 -3.10 10.16 7.59
C VAL A 301 -4.05 11.09 8.35
N ARG A 302 -4.51 10.66 9.53
CA ARG A 302 -5.39 11.42 10.43
C ARG A 302 -4.84 11.34 11.86
N GLY A 303 -4.90 12.41 12.60
CA GLY A 303 -4.54 12.39 14.03
C GLY A 303 -4.11 13.74 14.59
N PRO A 304 -3.56 13.74 15.80
CA PRO A 304 -3.00 14.96 16.39
C PRO A 304 -1.96 15.60 15.48
N ASN A 305 -2.03 16.92 15.35
CA ASN A 305 -1.12 17.75 14.54
C ASN A 305 -1.12 17.46 13.03
N VAL A 306 -2.02 16.60 12.52
CA VAL A 306 -2.19 16.36 11.09
C VAL A 306 -3.12 17.41 10.49
N PRO A 307 -2.76 18.10 9.39
CA PRO A 307 -3.65 19.04 8.71
C PRO A 307 -4.95 18.37 8.25
N ARG A 308 -6.10 18.93 8.61
CA ARG A 308 -7.42 18.39 8.23
C ARG A 308 -7.82 18.85 6.85
N GLY A 309 -8.40 17.95 6.06
CA GLY A 309 -8.90 18.21 4.71
C GLY A 309 -7.80 18.56 3.70
N ALA A 310 -6.54 18.34 4.05
CA ALA A 310 -5.42 18.61 3.16
C ALA A 310 -5.28 17.53 2.08
N VAL A 311 -4.93 17.97 0.86
CA VAL A 311 -4.58 17.10 -0.26
C VAL A 311 -3.14 17.38 -0.65
N ARG A 312 -2.29 16.37 -0.59
CA ARG A 312 -0.87 16.47 -0.93
C ARG A 312 -0.58 15.66 -2.19
N ALA A 313 0.18 16.27 -3.09
CA ALA A 313 0.55 15.69 -4.38
C ALA A 313 2.07 15.44 -4.49
N ASP A 314 2.81 15.51 -3.39
CA ASP A 314 4.21 15.12 -3.34
C ASP A 314 4.36 13.59 -3.42
N LEU A 315 5.49 13.15 -3.94
CA LEU A 315 5.81 11.73 -4.06
C LEU A 315 6.17 11.16 -2.68
N VAL A 316 5.45 10.13 -2.26
CA VAL A 316 5.71 9.43 -1.00
C VAL A 316 5.76 7.92 -1.22
N GLU A 317 6.51 7.23 -0.38
CA GLU A 317 6.64 5.77 -0.39
C GLU A 317 6.03 5.16 0.88
N HIS A 318 5.48 3.97 0.79
CA HIS A 318 4.83 3.32 1.94
C HIS A 318 5.80 3.07 3.11
N ILE A 319 7.12 3.03 2.89
CA ILE A 319 8.13 2.93 3.96
C ILE A 319 8.19 4.19 4.85
N ASP A 320 7.65 5.31 4.38
CA ASP A 320 7.61 6.58 5.10
C ASP A 320 6.66 6.54 6.31
N MET A 321 5.67 5.63 6.28
CA MET A 321 4.74 5.47 7.39
C MET A 321 5.45 5.08 8.70
N ALA A 322 6.54 4.30 8.60
CA ALA A 322 7.35 3.92 9.76
C ALA A 322 7.99 5.16 10.41
N ALA A 323 8.66 5.97 9.61
CA ALA A 323 9.31 7.20 10.08
C ALA A 323 8.29 8.21 10.64
N SER A 324 7.18 8.42 9.92
CA SER A 324 6.12 9.35 10.35
C SER A 324 5.43 8.91 11.64
N SER A 325 5.26 7.60 11.84
CA SER A 325 4.69 7.06 13.08
C SER A 325 5.62 7.27 14.26
N LEU A 326 6.94 7.08 14.08
CA LEU A 326 7.93 7.36 15.11
C LEU A 326 7.96 8.84 15.44
N ALA A 327 7.96 9.71 14.42
CA ALA A 327 7.93 11.17 14.60
C ALA A 327 6.68 11.64 15.36
N ALA A 328 5.49 11.11 14.98
CA ALA A 328 4.23 11.42 15.67
C ALA A 328 4.24 11.02 17.16
N ALA A 329 5.00 10.00 17.52
CA ALA A 329 5.18 9.51 18.88
C ALA A 329 6.35 10.16 19.62
N ASP A 330 7.02 11.15 19.04
CA ASP A 330 8.27 11.78 19.54
C ASP A 330 9.40 10.76 19.79
N ILE A 331 9.42 9.69 18.97
CA ILE A 331 10.48 8.68 18.98
C ILE A 331 11.48 9.03 17.89
N LYS A 332 12.77 9.08 18.25
CA LYS A 332 13.82 9.38 17.29
C LYS A 332 13.84 8.38 16.14
N ILE A 333 13.74 8.89 14.92
CA ILE A 333 13.88 8.09 13.70
C ILE A 333 15.33 7.58 13.61
N PRO A 334 15.54 6.24 13.51
CA PRO A 334 16.90 5.69 13.38
C PRO A 334 17.57 6.12 12.07
N SER A 335 18.85 6.39 12.09
CA SER A 335 19.62 6.84 10.91
C SER A 335 19.71 5.79 9.79
N TRP A 336 19.50 4.52 10.10
CA TRP A 336 19.44 3.43 9.12
C TRP A 336 18.10 3.36 8.36
N MET A 337 17.02 4.00 8.88
CA MET A 337 15.71 4.00 8.24
C MET A 337 15.74 4.84 6.96
N GLN A 338 15.19 4.32 5.87
CA GLN A 338 15.14 5.00 4.56
C GLN A 338 13.83 5.74 4.34
N GLY A 339 12.77 5.35 5.07
CA GLY A 339 11.53 6.10 5.16
C GLY A 339 11.74 7.49 5.75
N ARG A 340 10.91 8.45 5.32
CA ARG A 340 10.97 9.87 5.76
C ARG A 340 9.66 10.25 6.43
N ASP A 341 9.71 11.18 7.36
CA ASP A 341 8.49 11.70 7.95
C ASP A 341 7.70 12.53 6.94
N PHE A 342 6.41 12.21 6.76
CA PHE A 342 5.49 12.95 5.87
C PHE A 342 5.36 14.42 6.23
N PHE A 343 5.54 14.78 7.51
CA PHE A 343 5.25 16.09 8.06
C PHE A 343 6.49 16.81 8.58
N ALA A 344 7.69 16.32 8.27
CA ALA A 344 8.93 16.99 8.64
C ALA A 344 8.95 18.44 8.12
N SER A 345 9.16 19.41 9.00
CA SER A 345 9.16 20.85 8.68
C SER A 345 10.32 21.27 7.77
N ASP A 346 11.41 20.52 7.82
CA ASP A 346 12.64 20.69 7.02
C ASP A 346 12.76 19.65 5.90
N GLY A 347 11.68 18.90 5.67
CA GLY A 347 11.63 17.82 4.69
C GLY A 347 11.78 18.30 3.26
N VAL A 348 12.81 17.81 2.55
CA VAL A 348 12.94 18.02 1.11
C VAL A 348 12.02 17.02 0.40
N PRO A 349 11.07 17.48 -0.46
CA PRO A 349 10.23 16.59 -1.24
C PRO A 349 11.07 15.59 -2.06
N ARG A 350 10.56 14.38 -2.21
CA ARG A 350 11.19 13.41 -3.13
C ARG A 350 11.01 13.86 -4.57
N GLU A 351 12.11 13.87 -5.31
CA GLU A 351 12.07 14.04 -6.77
C GLU A 351 11.66 12.75 -7.49
N ALA A 352 11.87 11.60 -6.85
CA ALA A 352 11.54 10.29 -7.39
C ALA A 352 11.20 9.28 -6.29
N VAL A 353 10.40 8.28 -6.65
CA VAL A 353 10.13 7.07 -5.86
C VAL A 353 10.55 5.84 -6.65
N PHE A 354 10.86 4.75 -5.92
CA PHE A 354 11.46 3.55 -6.50
C PHE A 354 10.68 2.31 -6.11
N ALA A 355 10.61 1.35 -7.04
CA ALA A 355 10.03 0.06 -6.75
C ALA A 355 10.81 -1.08 -7.41
N ALA A 356 10.78 -2.22 -6.75
CA ALA A 356 11.41 -3.44 -7.23
C ALA A 356 10.45 -4.62 -7.15
N ARG A 357 10.48 -5.46 -8.19
CA ARG A 357 9.84 -6.77 -8.20
C ARG A 357 10.87 -7.82 -8.51
N ASP A 358 10.93 -8.81 -7.68
CA ASP A 358 11.76 -10.00 -7.84
C ASP A 358 10.88 -11.26 -7.94
N ARG A 359 11.37 -12.43 -7.58
CA ARG A 359 10.56 -13.65 -7.62
C ARG A 359 9.24 -13.49 -6.85
N CYS A 360 8.16 -13.98 -7.46
CA CYS A 360 6.87 -14.11 -6.79
C CYS A 360 6.38 -15.55 -6.89
N ASP A 361 6.20 -16.19 -5.75
CA ASP A 361 5.99 -17.63 -5.64
C ASP A 361 7.07 -18.40 -6.44
N GLU A 362 6.71 -19.22 -7.41
CA GLU A 362 7.68 -19.96 -8.24
C GLU A 362 8.23 -19.16 -9.43
N THR A 363 7.61 -18.02 -9.77
CA THR A 363 7.94 -17.25 -10.99
C THR A 363 9.08 -16.27 -10.75
N VAL A 364 10.22 -16.55 -11.35
CA VAL A 364 11.42 -15.70 -11.27
C VAL A 364 11.30 -14.52 -12.22
N ASP A 365 11.54 -13.32 -11.70
CA ASP A 365 11.72 -12.10 -12.49
C ASP A 365 12.65 -11.13 -11.75
N ARG A 366 13.07 -10.08 -12.42
CA ARG A 366 13.79 -8.96 -11.81
C ARG A 366 13.44 -7.68 -12.57
N ILE A 367 12.61 -6.85 -11.96
CA ILE A 367 12.12 -5.60 -12.53
C ILE A 367 12.41 -4.47 -11.56
N ARG A 368 12.86 -3.35 -12.05
CA ARG A 368 13.15 -2.15 -11.27
C ARG A 368 12.49 -0.95 -11.91
N SER A 369 11.98 -0.02 -11.11
CA SER A 369 11.42 1.22 -11.63
C SER A 369 11.86 2.45 -10.84
N VAL A 370 11.87 3.57 -11.54
CA VAL A 370 11.95 4.91 -10.96
C VAL A 370 10.82 5.74 -11.54
N ARG A 371 10.15 6.48 -10.68
CA ARG A 371 9.04 7.35 -11.02
C ARG A 371 9.29 8.77 -10.52
N THR A 372 9.09 9.74 -11.39
CA THR A 372 9.06 11.18 -11.08
C THR A 372 7.63 11.71 -11.21
N ASP A 373 7.44 13.01 -11.16
CA ASP A 373 6.16 13.68 -11.38
C ASP A 373 5.57 13.41 -12.77
N GLN A 374 6.43 13.25 -13.77
CA GLN A 374 6.01 13.10 -15.16
C GLN A 374 6.32 11.73 -15.74
N TRP A 375 7.42 11.09 -15.33
CA TRP A 375 7.94 9.92 -16.03
C TRP A 375 7.90 8.68 -15.13
N LEU A 376 7.49 7.55 -15.71
CA LEU A 376 7.72 6.22 -15.15
C LEU A 376 8.71 5.49 -16.06
N PHE A 377 9.85 5.11 -15.51
CA PHE A 377 10.86 4.29 -16.19
C PHE A 377 10.91 2.92 -15.52
N ILE A 378 10.83 1.86 -16.35
CA ILE A 378 10.90 0.47 -15.91
C ILE A 378 12.04 -0.22 -16.63
N ARG A 379 12.87 -0.98 -15.89
CA ARG A 379 13.92 -1.83 -16.43
C ARG A 379 13.60 -3.30 -16.14
N ASN A 380 13.49 -4.09 -17.21
CA ASN A 380 13.26 -5.53 -17.19
C ASN A 380 14.60 -6.25 -17.39
N GLU A 381 15.06 -7.00 -16.39
CA GLU A 381 16.33 -7.74 -16.48
C GLU A 381 16.18 -9.06 -17.25
N HIS A 382 14.94 -9.57 -17.41
CA HIS A 382 14.60 -10.75 -18.20
C HIS A 382 13.64 -10.41 -19.35
N PRO A 383 14.07 -9.59 -20.33
CA PRO A 383 13.18 -9.11 -21.38
C PRO A 383 12.72 -10.21 -22.37
N ALA A 384 13.47 -11.30 -22.49
CA ALA A 384 13.09 -12.44 -23.33
C ALA A 384 11.86 -13.23 -22.80
N ARG A 385 11.43 -12.95 -21.55
CA ARG A 385 10.25 -13.59 -20.96
C ARG A 385 8.98 -12.77 -21.21
N PRO A 386 7.81 -13.44 -21.36
CA PRO A 386 6.55 -12.72 -21.51
C PRO A 386 6.20 -11.94 -20.23
N MET A 387 5.33 -10.94 -20.36
CA MET A 387 4.83 -10.19 -19.21
C MET A 387 4.04 -11.12 -18.26
N LEU A 388 3.01 -11.79 -18.76
CA LEU A 388 2.21 -12.76 -18.01
C LEU A 388 2.87 -14.13 -18.05
N GLN A 389 4.01 -14.27 -17.36
CA GLN A 389 4.66 -15.56 -17.16
C GLN A 389 3.71 -16.56 -16.47
N PRO A 390 3.88 -17.88 -16.66
CA PRO A 390 3.17 -18.88 -15.88
C PRO A 390 3.42 -18.67 -14.38
N ASN A 391 2.30 -18.59 -13.62
CA ASN A 391 2.34 -18.38 -12.17
C ASN A 391 1.07 -18.97 -11.56
N ALA A 392 1.19 -20.01 -10.76
CA ALA A 392 0.06 -20.76 -10.23
C ALA A 392 -0.90 -19.92 -9.37
N TYR A 393 -0.42 -18.85 -8.74
CA TYR A 393 -1.29 -17.92 -8.02
C TYR A 393 -2.11 -17.06 -8.98
N LYS A 394 -1.46 -16.42 -9.97
CA LYS A 394 -2.16 -15.57 -10.93
C LYS A 394 -3.06 -16.38 -11.85
N ASP A 395 -2.58 -17.48 -12.39
CA ASP A 395 -3.32 -18.32 -13.32
C ASP A 395 -4.53 -19.02 -12.66
N GLY A 396 -4.55 -19.11 -11.33
CA GLY A 396 -5.71 -19.50 -10.55
C GLY A 396 -6.81 -18.45 -10.46
N LYS A 397 -6.59 -17.22 -10.92
CA LYS A 397 -7.58 -16.14 -10.91
C LYS A 397 -8.51 -16.22 -12.12
N SER A 398 -9.82 -16.12 -11.90
CA SER A 398 -10.81 -16.21 -12.98
C SER A 398 -10.58 -15.17 -14.08
N ILE A 399 -10.26 -13.93 -13.71
CA ILE A 399 -9.91 -12.87 -14.67
C ILE A 399 -8.72 -13.27 -15.56
N LEU A 400 -7.69 -13.90 -15.00
CA LEU A 400 -6.52 -14.35 -15.78
C LEU A 400 -6.86 -15.53 -16.66
N GLN A 401 -7.65 -16.49 -16.17
CA GLN A 401 -8.15 -17.62 -16.96
C GLN A 401 -8.96 -17.11 -18.15
N ARG A 402 -9.84 -16.13 -17.94
CA ARG A 402 -10.62 -15.52 -19.01
C ARG A 402 -9.74 -14.79 -20.03
N LEU A 403 -8.79 -13.99 -19.59
CA LEU A 403 -7.83 -13.31 -20.47
C LEU A 403 -7.02 -14.30 -21.32
N ARG A 404 -6.52 -15.40 -20.73
CA ARG A 404 -5.83 -16.46 -21.48
C ARG A 404 -6.74 -17.16 -22.49
N SER A 405 -8.02 -17.39 -22.16
CA SER A 405 -9.00 -17.93 -23.08
C SER A 405 -9.27 -17.00 -24.27
N LEU A 406 -9.42 -15.70 -24.02
CA LEU A 406 -9.59 -14.68 -25.06
C LEU A 406 -8.37 -14.55 -25.97
N HIS A 407 -7.16 -14.62 -25.39
CA HIS A 407 -5.91 -14.68 -26.13
C HIS A 407 -5.86 -15.92 -27.05
N ALA A 408 -6.12 -17.10 -26.51
CA ALA A 408 -6.10 -18.37 -27.28
C ALA A 408 -7.12 -18.39 -28.42
N SER A 409 -8.25 -17.70 -28.27
CA SER A 409 -9.28 -17.57 -29.32
C SER A 409 -9.04 -16.41 -30.30
N GLY A 410 -7.99 -15.61 -30.12
CA GLY A 410 -7.72 -14.41 -30.95
C GLY A 410 -8.76 -13.31 -30.78
N SER A 411 -9.44 -13.24 -29.61
CA SER A 411 -10.53 -12.29 -29.35
C SER A 411 -10.06 -10.99 -28.69
N LEU A 412 -8.77 -10.86 -28.37
CA LEU A 412 -8.21 -9.64 -27.81
C LEU A 412 -7.89 -8.62 -28.91
N SER A 413 -7.99 -7.33 -28.57
CA SER A 413 -7.54 -6.26 -29.46
C SER A 413 -6.01 -6.25 -29.60
N PRO A 414 -5.46 -5.64 -30.67
CA PRO A 414 -4.01 -5.52 -30.85
C PRO A 414 -3.30 -4.85 -29.65
N LEU A 415 -3.96 -3.88 -29.01
CA LEU A 415 -3.44 -3.23 -27.78
C LEU A 415 -3.35 -4.23 -26.62
N GLN A 416 -4.40 -5.01 -26.38
CA GLN A 416 -4.45 -5.99 -25.31
C GLN A 416 -3.43 -7.11 -25.50
N GLU A 417 -3.31 -7.62 -26.75
CA GLU A 417 -2.28 -8.59 -27.12
C GLU A 417 -0.88 -8.05 -26.86
N LYS A 418 -0.59 -6.83 -27.32
CA LYS A 418 0.72 -6.17 -27.14
C LYS A 418 1.07 -6.00 -25.66
N ILE A 419 0.11 -5.54 -24.85
CA ILE A 419 0.37 -5.18 -23.45
C ILE A 419 0.40 -6.41 -22.53
N LEU A 420 -0.49 -7.39 -22.75
CA LEU A 420 -0.67 -8.51 -21.82
C LEU A 420 0.04 -9.80 -22.27
N PHE A 421 0.10 -10.06 -23.56
CA PHE A 421 0.52 -11.36 -24.11
C PHE A 421 1.72 -11.30 -25.07
N ALA A 422 2.40 -10.16 -25.20
CA ALA A 422 3.63 -10.12 -25.95
C ALA A 422 4.61 -11.21 -25.46
N PRO A 423 5.21 -12.00 -26.36
CA PRO A 423 6.10 -13.10 -25.99
C PRO A 423 7.41 -12.64 -25.36
N GLN A 424 7.74 -11.36 -25.55
CA GLN A 424 8.91 -10.69 -24.98
C GLN A 424 8.53 -9.29 -24.53
N ARG A 425 9.27 -8.75 -23.56
CA ARG A 425 9.14 -7.38 -23.07
C ARG A 425 10.26 -6.49 -23.58
N SER A 426 10.03 -5.20 -23.62
CA SER A 426 11.12 -4.24 -23.79
C SER A 426 12.08 -4.33 -22.60
N LYS A 427 13.39 -4.26 -22.85
CA LYS A 427 14.39 -4.17 -21.77
C LYS A 427 14.16 -2.94 -20.91
N GLU A 428 13.76 -1.83 -21.55
CA GLU A 428 13.45 -0.58 -20.89
C GLU A 428 12.12 -0.03 -21.41
N GLU A 429 11.38 0.53 -20.50
CA GLU A 429 10.09 1.17 -20.78
C GLU A 429 10.11 2.57 -20.18
N LEU A 430 9.55 3.54 -20.90
CA LEU A 430 9.35 4.91 -20.44
C LEU A 430 7.94 5.35 -20.79
N TYR A 431 7.23 5.89 -19.81
CA TYR A 431 5.86 6.38 -19.96
C TYR A 431 5.74 7.83 -19.51
N ASP A 432 5.13 8.69 -20.34
CA ASP A 432 4.77 10.06 -19.96
C ASP A 432 3.43 10.04 -19.24
N LEU A 433 3.43 10.13 -17.92
CA LEU A 433 2.25 10.01 -17.07
C LEU A 433 1.26 11.17 -17.20
N LYS A 434 1.67 12.29 -17.85
CA LYS A 434 0.76 13.41 -18.12
C LYS A 434 -0.14 13.14 -19.30
N THR A 435 0.34 12.38 -20.28
CA THR A 435 -0.38 12.08 -21.53
C THR A 435 -0.86 10.64 -21.60
N ASP A 436 -0.21 9.73 -20.85
CA ASP A 436 -0.49 8.30 -20.81
C ASP A 436 -0.64 7.81 -19.34
N PRO A 437 -1.74 8.14 -18.67
CA PRO A 437 -1.96 7.76 -17.27
C PRO A 437 -2.12 6.24 -17.07
N PHE A 438 -2.39 5.48 -18.14
CA PHE A 438 -2.53 4.03 -18.10
C PHE A 438 -1.26 3.26 -18.50
N GLN A 439 -0.16 3.96 -18.82
CA GLN A 439 1.11 3.38 -19.23
C GLN A 439 0.94 2.39 -20.40
N LEU A 440 0.35 2.85 -21.51
CA LEU A 440 0.04 2.04 -22.68
C LEU A 440 1.12 2.14 -23.77
N GLU A 441 1.76 3.30 -23.88
CA GLU A 441 2.71 3.61 -24.94
C GLU A 441 4.13 3.76 -24.39
N ASN A 442 4.96 2.74 -24.64
CA ASN A 442 6.37 2.81 -24.29
C ASN A 442 7.13 3.71 -25.28
N VAL A 443 7.58 4.87 -24.81
CA VAL A 443 8.31 5.88 -25.60
C VAL A 443 9.82 5.86 -25.34
N ALA A 444 10.36 4.81 -24.73
CA ALA A 444 11.80 4.70 -24.41
C ALA A 444 12.70 4.69 -25.64
N SER A 445 12.22 4.22 -26.79
CA SER A 445 12.97 4.17 -28.06
C SER A 445 12.84 5.43 -28.91
N ASP A 446 11.98 6.38 -28.55
CA ASP A 446 11.87 7.65 -29.27
C ASP A 446 13.14 8.50 -29.02
N PRO A 447 13.88 8.89 -30.05
CA PRO A 447 15.08 9.71 -29.92
C PRO A 447 14.86 11.03 -29.15
N LYS A 448 13.64 11.58 -29.17
CA LYS A 448 13.27 12.78 -28.41
C LYS A 448 13.39 12.59 -26.90
N ASN A 449 13.26 11.36 -26.42
CA ASN A 449 13.29 11.02 -25.01
C ASN A 449 14.66 10.49 -24.55
N ALA A 450 15.68 10.50 -25.39
CA ALA A 450 16.99 9.90 -25.09
C ALA A 450 17.64 10.47 -23.83
N GLU A 451 17.56 11.78 -23.61
CA GLU A 451 18.08 12.46 -22.41
C GLU A 451 17.30 12.03 -21.14
N VAL A 452 15.97 11.97 -21.24
CA VAL A 452 15.11 11.51 -20.14
C VAL A 452 15.42 10.05 -19.77
N VAL A 453 15.53 9.19 -20.76
CA VAL A 453 15.90 7.78 -20.55
C VAL A 453 17.26 7.68 -19.85
N GLN A 454 18.24 8.46 -20.26
CA GLN A 454 19.57 8.48 -19.63
C GLN A 454 19.50 8.97 -18.18
N GLU A 455 18.77 10.04 -17.91
CA GLU A 455 18.56 10.56 -16.55
C GLU A 455 17.90 9.49 -15.65
N MET A 456 16.82 8.87 -16.14
CA MET A 456 16.08 7.88 -15.35
C MET A 456 16.94 6.62 -15.08
N ARG A 457 17.77 6.20 -16.03
CA ARG A 457 18.77 5.13 -15.82
C ARG A 457 19.77 5.49 -14.71
N GLN A 458 20.27 6.72 -14.69
CA GLN A 458 21.20 7.19 -13.67
C GLN A 458 20.56 7.21 -12.31
N ARG A 459 19.33 7.77 -12.16
CA ARG A 459 18.56 7.78 -10.92
C ARG A 459 18.31 6.36 -10.40
N LEU A 460 17.88 5.46 -11.27
CA LEU A 460 17.61 4.06 -10.92
C LEU A 460 18.90 3.34 -10.47
N SER A 461 20.00 3.52 -11.20
CA SER A 461 21.27 2.89 -10.87
C SER A 461 21.85 3.41 -9.55
N ALA A 462 21.73 4.70 -9.28
CA ALA A 462 22.16 5.30 -8.01
C ALA A 462 21.35 4.77 -6.83
N TRP A 463 20.01 4.62 -6.99
CA TRP A 463 19.18 4.01 -5.96
C TRP A 463 19.56 2.54 -5.71
N MET A 464 19.71 1.74 -6.76
CA MET A 464 20.11 0.33 -6.63
C MET A 464 21.43 0.18 -5.89
N ALA A 465 22.43 0.99 -6.22
CA ALA A 465 23.71 1.00 -5.53
C ALA A 465 23.56 1.38 -4.04
N SER A 466 22.71 2.37 -3.72
CA SER A 466 22.46 2.80 -2.34
C SER A 466 21.75 1.76 -1.47
N CYS A 467 21.04 0.83 -2.10
CA CYS A 467 20.33 -0.27 -1.43
C CYS A 467 21.07 -1.61 -1.46
N GLY A 468 22.27 -1.67 -2.09
CA GLY A 468 23.00 -2.94 -2.30
C GLY A 468 22.24 -3.92 -3.20
N ASP A 469 21.41 -3.39 -4.13
CA ASP A 469 20.57 -4.20 -5.03
C ASP A 469 21.35 -4.59 -6.31
N ASP A 470 22.44 -5.32 -6.13
CA ASP A 470 23.38 -5.69 -7.19
C ASP A 470 23.33 -7.16 -7.59
N GLN A 471 22.78 -8.03 -6.72
CA GLN A 471 22.78 -9.46 -6.93
C GLN A 471 21.39 -10.03 -7.25
N PRO A 472 21.27 -10.94 -8.23
CA PRO A 472 20.08 -11.74 -8.44
C PRO A 472 19.93 -12.78 -7.31
N GLU A 473 18.72 -13.38 -7.22
CA GLU A 473 18.48 -14.50 -6.31
C GLU A 473 19.45 -15.67 -6.57
N SER A 474 20.09 -16.18 -5.52
CA SER A 474 20.95 -17.34 -5.66
C SER A 474 20.15 -18.62 -5.97
N PRO A 475 20.72 -19.58 -6.73
CA PRO A 475 20.06 -20.86 -6.98
C PRO A 475 19.73 -21.63 -5.69
N SER A 476 20.56 -21.52 -4.66
CA SER A 476 20.35 -22.18 -3.37
C SER A 476 19.18 -21.55 -2.60
N GLN A 477 19.03 -20.22 -2.62
CA GLN A 477 17.88 -19.55 -2.01
C GLN A 477 16.58 -19.95 -2.71
N TYR A 478 16.57 -19.91 -4.05
CA TYR A 478 15.43 -20.36 -4.83
C TYR A 478 15.02 -21.79 -4.51
N ALA A 479 15.98 -22.74 -4.51
CA ALA A 479 15.70 -24.13 -4.23
C ALA A 479 15.13 -24.33 -2.82
N SER A 480 15.73 -23.70 -1.81
CA SER A 480 15.24 -23.73 -0.42
C SER A 480 13.81 -23.23 -0.28
N ASP A 481 13.48 -22.11 -0.91
CA ASP A 481 12.15 -21.52 -0.82
C ASP A 481 11.11 -22.35 -1.58
N MET A 482 11.47 -22.92 -2.74
CA MET A 482 10.58 -23.79 -3.52
C MET A 482 10.29 -25.12 -2.83
N GLU A 483 11.25 -25.68 -2.11
CA GLU A 483 11.01 -26.87 -1.28
C GLU A 483 9.90 -26.62 -0.25
N VAL A 484 9.99 -25.51 0.51
CA VAL A 484 8.96 -25.13 1.49
C VAL A 484 7.61 -24.84 0.82
N TYR A 485 7.65 -24.15 -0.33
CA TYR A 485 6.43 -23.83 -1.06
C TYR A 485 5.69 -25.09 -1.50
N LEU A 486 6.40 -26.07 -2.05
CA LEU A 486 5.83 -27.34 -2.51
C LEU A 486 5.28 -28.20 -1.37
N GLN A 487 5.85 -28.17 -0.16
CA GLN A 487 5.34 -28.91 1.00
C GLN A 487 3.89 -28.57 1.34
N SER A 488 3.47 -27.31 1.10
CA SER A 488 2.13 -26.83 1.38
C SER A 488 1.12 -27.09 0.25
N GLN A 489 1.57 -27.60 -0.90
CA GLN A 489 0.74 -27.77 -2.11
C GLN A 489 0.37 -29.24 -2.34
N LYS A 490 -0.85 -29.48 -2.92
CA LYS A 490 -1.39 -30.81 -3.20
C LYS A 490 -2.09 -30.86 -4.56
N GLY A 491 -2.22 -32.07 -5.12
CA GLY A 491 -2.96 -32.36 -6.34
C GLY A 491 -2.48 -31.54 -7.54
N GLU A 492 -3.38 -31.25 -8.45
CA GLU A 492 -3.13 -30.53 -9.72
C GLU A 492 -2.37 -29.21 -9.54
N ARG A 493 -2.67 -28.47 -8.47
CA ARG A 493 -1.95 -27.21 -8.17
C ARG A 493 -0.46 -27.44 -7.92
N ARG A 494 -0.11 -28.54 -7.25
CA ARG A 494 1.30 -28.91 -7.02
C ARG A 494 2.00 -29.20 -8.34
N GLU A 495 1.37 -29.98 -9.23
CA GLU A 495 1.90 -30.31 -10.56
C GLU A 495 2.15 -29.04 -11.41
N VAL A 496 1.21 -28.11 -11.40
CA VAL A 496 1.36 -26.80 -12.08
C VAL A 496 2.59 -26.07 -11.55
N ILE A 497 2.77 -26.00 -10.22
CA ILE A 497 3.92 -25.32 -9.60
C ILE A 497 5.24 -26.03 -9.97
N GLU A 498 5.28 -27.37 -9.92
CA GLU A 498 6.47 -28.16 -10.30
C GLU A 498 6.87 -27.89 -11.77
N ASN A 499 5.90 -27.86 -12.69
CA ASN A 499 6.13 -27.51 -14.10
C ASN A 499 6.67 -26.08 -14.24
N ASN A 500 6.11 -25.11 -13.50
CA ASN A 500 6.58 -23.73 -13.53
C ASN A 500 8.01 -23.60 -12.96
N ILE A 501 8.35 -24.35 -11.91
CA ILE A 501 9.72 -24.40 -11.36
C ILE A 501 10.70 -24.96 -12.41
N GLN A 502 10.33 -26.03 -13.09
CA GLN A 502 11.17 -26.61 -14.17
C GLN A 502 11.37 -25.59 -15.30
N LEU A 503 10.31 -24.89 -15.73
CA LEU A 503 10.39 -23.85 -16.76
C LEU A 503 11.33 -22.70 -16.34
N ASN A 504 11.18 -22.19 -15.10
CA ASN A 504 12.04 -21.13 -14.59
C ASN A 504 13.52 -21.59 -14.47
N THR A 505 13.75 -22.82 -14.09
CA THR A 505 15.10 -23.41 -14.04
C THR A 505 15.71 -23.51 -15.44
N LYS A 506 14.93 -23.96 -16.43
CA LYS A 506 15.34 -24.01 -17.84
C LYS A 506 15.68 -22.60 -18.36
N TRP A 507 14.79 -21.62 -18.18
CA TRP A 507 15.03 -20.24 -18.61
C TRP A 507 16.31 -19.65 -17.99
N ARG A 508 16.57 -19.94 -16.72
CA ARG A 508 17.80 -19.51 -16.04
C ARG A 508 19.06 -20.13 -16.67
N ALA A 509 19.00 -21.42 -17.02
CA ALA A 509 20.11 -22.13 -17.65
C ALA A 509 20.39 -21.62 -19.09
N GLU A 510 19.35 -21.17 -19.80
CA GLU A 510 19.42 -20.64 -21.15
C GLU A 510 19.73 -19.13 -21.20
N GLY A 511 19.83 -18.45 -20.04
CA GLY A 511 20.12 -17.01 -19.96
C GLY A 511 18.94 -16.10 -20.27
N PHE A 512 17.72 -16.64 -20.23
CA PHE A 512 16.48 -15.87 -20.42
C PHE A 512 16.12 -15.06 -19.18
#